data_6596866470a4e17766851027707f02b8
#
_entry.id   6596866470a4e17766851027707f02b8
#
_cell.length_a   1.000
_cell.length_b   1.000
_cell.length_c   1.000
_cell.angle_alpha   90.00
_cell.angle_beta   90.00
_cell.angle_gamma   90.00
#
_symmetry.space_group_name_H-M   'P 1'
#
loop_
_entity.id
_entity.type
_entity.pdbx_description
1 polymer ?
#
loop_
_entity_poly.entity_id
_entity_poly.type
_entity_poly.pdbx_seq_one_letter_code
_entity_poly.pdbx_strand_id
1 'polypeptide(L)'
;MPVAKEQIRQIISENNISSVADVYTLLKDSFKDILQELMEAELDATLGYEKNHKGDVQTDNKRNGHSTKNLKSQYGEFQIDVPRDRNGEFEPKLIPKYQRDISGIEEKVISLYARGMSTRDIHDQLQDLYGIELSAEMVSKITDKILPQVKEWQTRPLNPVYPFVFMDCIHYKVREDGRILSRAAYVVLGVTVEGYKDILSITVGANETSKFWLGMLNDLKNRGVNDVLFFCVDGLPGFKEAIQAVYPQAEIQRCVIHMLRNSFKYVNYNDLKKFSSDFKAVYNAPNETAALSELENVKEKWGKKYPYAISNWENNWEDVSSFFQFSNDIRRIMYTTNIIEGLNRQYRKVTKTKSVFPSDASLEKMLYLASENVVKKWTQRYRNWDQVLNQLIVLYGERITKYL
;
A
#
# COMPACT_ATOMS: atom_id res chain seq x y z
N MET A 1 32.65 -4.70 -13.76
CA MET A 1 33.11 -5.81 -14.59
C MET A 1 33.18 -7.06 -13.73
N PRO A 2 32.80 -8.25 -14.22
CA PRO A 2 32.97 -9.46 -13.44
C PRO A 2 34.45 -9.75 -13.22
N VAL A 3 34.81 -10.11 -11.99
CA VAL A 3 36.18 -10.53 -11.64
C VAL A 3 36.53 -11.82 -12.38
N ALA A 4 37.70 -11.91 -12.99
CA ALA A 4 38.10 -13.10 -13.72
C ALA A 4 38.25 -14.32 -12.80
N LYS A 5 37.97 -15.53 -13.30
CA LYS A 5 38.02 -16.76 -12.50
C LYS A 5 39.40 -16.99 -11.85
N GLU A 6 40.46 -16.63 -12.54
CA GLU A 6 41.85 -16.71 -12.04
C GLU A 6 42.04 -15.82 -10.80
N GLN A 7 41.53 -14.60 -10.85
CA GLN A 7 41.57 -13.66 -9.72
C GLN A 7 40.79 -14.18 -8.53
N ILE A 8 39.62 -14.80 -8.76
CA ILE A 8 38.84 -15.40 -7.69
C ILE A 8 39.62 -16.54 -7.04
N ARG A 9 40.24 -17.43 -7.80
CA ARG A 9 41.08 -18.52 -7.28
C ARG A 9 42.26 -18.02 -6.49
N GLN A 10 42.91 -16.95 -6.95
CA GLN A 10 44.02 -16.30 -6.25
C GLN A 10 43.54 -15.74 -4.90
N ILE A 11 42.43 -15.00 -4.87
CA ILE A 11 41.85 -14.47 -3.64
C ILE A 11 41.52 -15.59 -2.63
N ILE A 12 40.95 -16.71 -3.10
CA ILE A 12 40.64 -17.86 -2.25
C ILE A 12 41.91 -18.44 -1.63
N SER A 13 42.97 -18.60 -2.41
CA SER A 13 44.23 -19.19 -1.93
C SER A 13 45.02 -18.25 -1.01
N GLU A 14 45.07 -16.97 -1.31
CA GLU A 14 45.78 -15.97 -0.52
C GLU A 14 45.14 -15.71 0.85
N ASN A 15 43.80 -15.81 0.94
CA ASN A 15 43.05 -15.55 2.17
C ASN A 15 42.62 -16.83 2.91
N ASN A 16 43.06 -18.02 2.50
CA ASN A 16 42.72 -19.30 3.10
C ASN A 16 41.20 -19.51 3.33
N ILE A 17 40.41 -19.12 2.34
CA ILE A 17 38.93 -19.18 2.44
C ILE A 17 38.45 -20.63 2.36
N SER A 18 37.86 -21.12 3.46
CA SER A 18 37.38 -22.49 3.59
C SER A 18 35.89 -22.59 3.91
N SER A 19 35.28 -21.48 4.33
CA SER A 19 33.87 -21.43 4.74
C SER A 19 33.16 -20.18 4.21
N VAL A 20 31.82 -20.21 4.27
CA VAL A 20 31.01 -19.02 3.95
C VAL A 20 31.28 -17.87 4.93
N ALA A 21 31.62 -18.19 6.19
CA ALA A 21 32.01 -17.19 7.19
C ALA A 21 33.29 -16.46 6.79
N ASP A 22 34.29 -17.17 6.25
CA ASP A 22 35.52 -16.55 5.75
C ASP A 22 35.26 -15.59 4.59
N VAL A 23 34.32 -15.96 3.70
CA VAL A 23 33.87 -15.07 2.61
C VAL A 23 33.25 -13.79 3.18
N TYR A 24 32.38 -13.87 4.19
CA TYR A 24 31.80 -12.69 4.83
C TYR A 24 32.85 -11.82 5.52
N THR A 25 33.86 -12.41 6.15
CA THR A 25 34.97 -11.70 6.77
C THR A 25 35.78 -10.95 5.71
N LEU A 26 36.14 -11.63 4.63
CA LEU A 26 36.84 -10.99 3.51
C LEU A 26 36.04 -9.83 2.90
N LEU A 27 34.74 -10.03 2.67
CA LEU A 27 33.87 -8.97 2.14
C LEU A 27 33.79 -7.78 3.10
N LYS A 28 33.74 -8.03 4.41
CA LYS A 28 33.72 -6.99 5.44
C LYS A 28 35.01 -6.17 5.41
N ASP A 29 36.16 -6.84 5.40
CA ASP A 29 37.48 -6.18 5.41
C ASP A 29 37.72 -5.41 4.11
N SER A 30 37.44 -6.03 2.94
CA SER A 30 37.52 -5.35 1.66
C SER A 30 36.58 -4.14 1.56
N PHE A 31 35.35 -4.26 2.09
CA PHE A 31 34.40 -3.15 2.12
C PHE A 31 34.87 -2.00 3.00
N LYS A 32 35.46 -2.31 4.17
CA LYS A 32 36.08 -1.34 5.05
C LYS A 32 37.19 -0.58 4.32
N ASP A 33 38.14 -1.30 3.68
CA ASP A 33 39.28 -0.71 2.99
C ASP A 33 38.85 0.19 1.82
N ILE A 34 37.85 -0.26 1.02
CA ILE A 34 37.29 0.56 -0.06
C ILE A 34 36.66 1.85 0.49
N LEU A 35 35.90 1.77 1.58
CA LEU A 35 35.31 2.96 2.19
C LEU A 35 36.38 3.92 2.73
N GLN A 36 37.45 3.38 3.33
CA GLN A 36 38.56 4.15 3.84
C GLN A 36 39.24 4.95 2.72
N GLU A 37 39.57 4.29 1.59
CA GLU A 37 40.19 4.91 0.42
C GLU A 37 39.29 5.95 -0.25
N LEU A 38 37.99 5.66 -0.36
CA LEU A 38 37.04 6.62 -0.92
C LEU A 38 36.92 7.89 -0.07
N MET A 39 36.99 7.78 1.27
CA MET A 39 36.94 8.95 2.17
C MET A 39 38.26 9.76 2.09
N GLU A 40 39.39 9.10 1.93
CA GLU A 40 40.65 9.76 1.68
C GLU A 40 40.65 10.54 0.35
N ALA A 41 40.11 9.90 -0.71
CA ALA A 41 39.97 10.55 -2.02
C ALA A 41 38.97 11.75 -1.97
N GLU A 42 37.92 11.66 -1.16
CA GLU A 42 36.99 12.77 -0.96
C GLU A 42 37.66 13.96 -0.25
N LEU A 43 38.50 13.69 0.74
CA LEU A 43 39.33 14.72 1.37
C LEU A 43 40.35 15.32 0.43
N ASP A 44 41.02 14.49 -0.40
CA ASP A 44 41.97 14.95 -1.41
C ASP A 44 41.30 15.91 -2.40
N ALA A 45 40.12 15.55 -2.90
CA ALA A 45 39.33 16.40 -3.78
C ALA A 45 38.89 17.73 -3.10
N THR A 46 38.62 17.70 -1.81
CA THR A 46 38.22 18.89 -1.04
C THR A 46 39.42 19.83 -0.81
N LEU A 47 40.56 19.27 -0.50
CA LEU A 47 41.80 20.06 -0.23
C LEU A 47 42.57 20.47 -1.50
N GLY A 48 42.31 19.79 -2.63
CA GLY A 48 42.97 20.04 -3.89
C GLY A 48 44.38 19.43 -4.00
N TYR A 49 44.76 18.55 -3.05
CA TYR A 49 46.07 17.84 -3.09
C TYR A 49 45.94 16.44 -2.46
N GLU A 50 46.76 15.52 -2.96
CA GLU A 50 46.86 14.14 -2.47
C GLU A 50 47.70 14.02 -1.19
N LYS A 51 47.48 12.92 -0.44
CA LYS A 51 48.29 12.58 0.72
C LYS A 51 49.78 12.47 0.32
N ASN A 52 50.66 13.12 1.10
CA ASN A 52 52.13 13.20 0.87
C ASN A 52 52.56 14.07 -0.31
N HIS A 53 51.71 14.94 -0.84
CA HIS A 53 52.12 15.92 -1.84
C HIS A 53 53.25 16.82 -1.33
N LYS A 54 54.33 16.97 -2.15
CA LYS A 54 55.55 17.74 -1.78
C LYS A 54 55.65 19.08 -2.53
N GLY A 55 54.65 19.47 -3.28
CA GLY A 55 54.64 20.72 -4.03
C GLY A 55 53.95 21.88 -3.28
N ASP A 56 53.98 23.06 -3.90
CA ASP A 56 53.21 24.22 -3.37
C ASP A 56 51.72 23.96 -3.47
N VAL A 57 51.03 24.13 -2.38
CA VAL A 57 49.57 23.90 -2.26
C VAL A 57 48.87 25.25 -2.20
N GLN A 58 47.86 25.42 -3.03
CA GLN A 58 47.08 26.70 -3.14
C GLN A 58 46.07 26.90 -2.03
N THR A 59 46.02 26.04 -0.99
CA THR A 59 45.07 26.12 0.10
C THR A 59 45.79 26.24 1.45
N ASP A 60 45.24 27.08 2.35
CA ASP A 60 45.71 27.20 3.74
C ASP A 60 45.21 26.04 4.63
N ASN A 61 44.25 25.28 4.16
CA ASN A 61 43.66 24.13 4.89
C ASN A 61 44.56 22.89 4.74
N LYS A 62 44.78 22.18 5.83
CA LYS A 62 45.69 21.01 5.86
C LYS A 62 44.98 19.81 6.45
N ARG A 63 45.45 18.60 6.14
CA ARG A 63 45.05 17.36 6.79
C ARG A 63 45.33 17.44 8.29
N ASN A 64 44.38 16.94 9.11
CA ASN A 64 44.46 16.99 10.58
C ASN A 64 44.19 15.61 11.20
N GLY A 65 44.85 14.58 10.70
CA GLY A 65 44.69 13.23 11.20
C GLY A 65 43.30 12.64 10.93
N HIS A 66 42.90 11.69 11.76
CA HIS A 66 41.65 10.94 11.62
C HIS A 66 40.83 10.95 12.89
N SER A 67 39.53 10.69 12.78
CA SER A 67 38.67 10.37 13.91
C SER A 67 38.08 9.00 13.69
N THR A 68 38.15 8.16 14.70
CA THR A 68 37.63 6.80 14.64
C THR A 68 36.10 6.78 14.73
N LYS A 69 35.44 5.98 13.88
CA LYS A 69 34.00 5.85 13.81
C LYS A 69 33.60 4.39 13.68
N ASN A 70 32.71 3.92 14.53
CA ASN A 70 32.12 2.58 14.41
C ASN A 70 30.95 2.63 13.46
N LEU A 71 30.98 1.75 12.45
CA LEU A 71 29.93 1.59 11.44
C LEU A 71 29.30 0.20 11.53
N LYS A 72 27.99 0.16 11.32
CA LYS A 72 27.23 -1.07 11.09
C LYS A 72 26.98 -1.23 9.60
N SER A 73 27.38 -2.37 9.04
CA SER A 73 27.17 -2.70 7.63
C SER A 73 26.40 -4.02 7.48
N GLN A 74 26.00 -4.34 6.25
CA GLN A 74 25.42 -5.65 5.93
C GLN A 74 26.41 -6.82 6.13
N TYR A 75 27.71 -6.54 6.27
CA TYR A 75 28.76 -7.53 6.51
C TYR A 75 29.19 -7.59 7.99
N GLY A 76 28.50 -6.86 8.89
CA GLY A 76 28.79 -6.74 10.31
C GLY A 76 29.32 -5.36 10.72
N GLU A 77 29.66 -5.23 12.00
CA GLU A 77 30.21 -4.00 12.56
C GLU A 77 31.73 -3.93 12.32
N PHE A 78 32.22 -2.74 12.00
CA PHE A 78 33.65 -2.45 11.88
C PHE A 78 33.96 -0.99 12.18
N GLN A 79 35.21 -0.72 12.43
CA GLN A 79 35.71 0.62 12.74
C GLN A 79 36.44 1.17 11.53
N ILE A 80 36.18 2.44 11.18
CA ILE A 80 36.92 3.18 10.15
C ILE A 80 37.54 4.44 10.75
N ASP A 81 38.58 4.91 10.10
CA ASP A 81 39.25 6.16 10.43
C ASP A 81 38.83 7.25 9.44
N VAL A 82 37.94 8.14 9.90
CA VAL A 82 37.41 9.25 9.10
C VAL A 82 38.47 10.36 9.03
N PRO A 83 38.98 10.72 7.86
CA PRO A 83 39.96 11.78 7.73
C PRO A 83 39.35 13.13 8.09
N ARG A 84 40.21 14.06 8.57
CA ARG A 84 39.81 15.41 8.98
C ARG A 84 40.74 16.44 8.38
N ASP A 85 40.22 17.62 8.14
CA ASP A 85 40.96 18.81 7.80
C ASP A 85 41.20 19.68 9.06
N ARG A 86 42.10 20.65 8.94
CA ARG A 86 42.51 21.52 10.06
C ARG A 86 41.42 22.57 10.38
N ASN A 87 40.72 23.06 9.39
CA ASN A 87 39.68 24.09 9.53
C ASN A 87 38.36 23.54 9.96
N GLY A 88 38.13 22.19 9.86
CA GLY A 88 36.84 21.55 10.18
C GLY A 88 35.76 21.77 9.14
N GLU A 89 36.15 22.13 7.91
CA GLU A 89 35.27 22.42 6.78
C GLU A 89 34.89 21.16 6.00
N PHE A 90 35.72 20.11 6.13
CA PHE A 90 35.46 18.83 5.45
C PHE A 90 34.27 18.11 6.06
N GLU A 91 33.21 17.97 5.28
CA GLU A 91 32.05 17.14 5.60
C GLU A 91 31.97 15.96 4.61
N PRO A 92 32.29 14.73 5.07
CA PRO A 92 32.21 13.55 4.21
C PRO A 92 30.80 13.35 3.65
N LYS A 93 30.65 13.28 2.34
CA LYS A 93 29.38 13.01 1.64
C LYS A 93 29.07 11.52 1.61
N LEU A 94 30.10 10.68 1.49
CA LEU A 94 29.98 9.23 1.42
C LEU A 94 29.39 8.65 2.72
N ILE A 95 29.87 9.12 3.87
CA ILE A 95 29.40 8.71 5.20
C ILE A 95 29.23 9.96 6.06
N PRO A 96 28.08 10.63 6.04
CA PRO A 96 27.80 11.84 6.80
C PRO A 96 28.15 11.71 8.28
N LYS A 97 28.51 12.83 8.92
CA LYS A 97 29.09 12.91 10.27
C LYS A 97 28.33 12.08 11.33
N TYR A 98 27.01 12.02 11.26
CA TYR A 98 26.18 11.33 12.25
C TYR A 98 25.65 9.97 11.81
N GLN A 99 25.90 9.56 10.55
CA GLN A 99 25.47 8.26 10.04
C GLN A 99 26.40 7.16 10.57
N ARG A 100 25.88 6.21 11.32
CA ARG A 100 26.60 5.04 11.85
C ARG A 100 26.13 3.73 11.27
N ASP A 101 24.96 3.71 10.64
CA ASP A 101 24.40 2.54 10.00
C ASP A 101 24.37 2.74 8.49
N ILE A 102 25.16 1.93 7.79
CA ILE A 102 25.28 1.88 6.32
C ILE A 102 24.80 0.52 5.78
N SER A 103 24.12 -0.27 6.61
CA SER A 103 23.71 -1.62 6.27
C SER A 103 22.47 -1.70 5.39
N GLY A 104 21.73 -0.61 5.24
CA GLY A 104 20.39 -0.61 4.65
C GLY A 104 19.38 -1.48 5.44
N ILE A 105 19.67 -1.75 6.73
CA ILE A 105 18.83 -2.58 7.59
C ILE A 105 17.46 -1.97 7.79
N GLU A 106 17.38 -0.65 7.91
CA GLU A 106 16.10 0.04 8.05
C GLU A 106 15.17 -0.27 6.89
N GLU A 107 15.69 -0.21 5.66
CA GLU A 107 14.94 -0.54 4.45
C GLU A 107 14.51 -2.01 4.42
N LYS A 108 15.40 -2.92 4.86
CA LYS A 108 15.09 -4.35 4.97
C LYS A 108 14.00 -4.59 6.02
N VAL A 109 14.09 -3.96 7.19
CA VAL A 109 13.06 -4.01 8.24
C VAL A 109 11.70 -3.54 7.71
N ILE A 110 11.67 -2.38 7.05
CA ILE A 110 10.45 -1.83 6.46
C ILE A 110 9.89 -2.78 5.39
N SER A 111 10.76 -3.35 4.53
CA SER A 111 10.35 -4.30 3.50
C SER A 111 9.75 -5.59 4.08
N LEU A 112 10.34 -6.16 5.13
CA LEU A 112 9.83 -7.34 5.82
C LEU A 112 8.51 -7.05 6.54
N TYR A 113 8.42 -5.89 7.20
CA TYR A 113 7.18 -5.43 7.84
C TYR A 113 6.05 -5.25 6.81
N ALA A 114 6.34 -4.66 5.65
CA ALA A 114 5.39 -4.48 4.55
C ALA A 114 4.85 -5.81 3.98
N ARG A 115 5.58 -6.92 4.16
CA ARG A 115 5.16 -8.27 3.80
C ARG A 115 4.30 -8.97 4.86
N GLY A 116 4.09 -8.31 6.00
CA GLY A 116 3.23 -8.80 7.08
C GLY A 116 3.97 -9.47 8.23
N MET A 117 5.30 -9.45 8.28
CA MET A 117 6.05 -10.02 9.40
C MET A 117 5.83 -9.22 10.68
N SER A 118 5.77 -9.90 11.82
CA SER A 118 5.75 -9.26 13.13
C SER A 118 7.13 -8.67 13.46
N THR A 119 7.19 -7.77 14.44
CA THR A 119 8.47 -7.21 14.91
C THR A 119 9.41 -8.29 15.49
N ARG A 120 8.84 -9.37 16.06
CA ARG A 120 9.60 -10.53 16.56
C ARG A 120 10.12 -11.38 15.42
N ASP A 121 9.29 -11.73 14.44
CA ASP A 121 9.72 -12.51 13.29
C ASP A 121 10.83 -11.77 12.51
N ILE A 122 10.75 -10.42 12.43
CA ILE A 122 11.79 -9.62 11.81
C ILE A 122 13.11 -9.65 12.61
N HIS A 123 13.03 -9.59 13.95
CA HIS A 123 14.19 -9.78 14.83
C HIS A 123 14.85 -11.13 14.56
N ASP A 124 14.08 -12.22 14.65
CA ASP A 124 14.58 -13.59 14.47
C ASP A 124 15.21 -13.77 13.08
N GLN A 125 14.55 -13.29 12.04
CA GLN A 125 15.03 -13.41 10.66
C GLN A 125 16.29 -12.57 10.37
N LEU A 126 16.41 -11.39 10.95
CA LEU A 126 17.62 -10.57 10.80
C LEU A 126 18.80 -11.18 11.56
N GLN A 127 18.56 -11.77 12.70
CA GLN A 127 19.57 -12.50 13.45
C GLN A 127 20.04 -13.75 12.70
N ASP A 128 19.11 -14.56 12.17
CA ASP A 128 19.43 -15.80 11.45
C ASP A 128 20.17 -15.53 10.12
N LEU A 129 19.76 -14.51 9.35
CA LEU A 129 20.32 -14.27 8.01
C LEU A 129 21.55 -13.38 8.02
N TYR A 130 21.67 -12.45 8.97
CA TYR A 130 22.68 -11.41 8.95
C TYR A 130 23.48 -11.31 10.25
N GLY A 131 23.17 -12.14 11.26
CA GLY A 131 23.82 -12.08 12.58
C GLY A 131 23.57 -10.74 13.31
N ILE A 132 22.49 -10.03 12.99
CA ILE A 132 22.19 -8.71 13.52
C ILE A 132 21.10 -8.78 14.58
N GLU A 133 21.47 -8.46 15.81
CA GLU A 133 20.52 -8.34 16.91
C GLU A 133 19.83 -6.97 16.90
N LEU A 134 18.56 -6.95 16.47
CA LEU A 134 17.67 -5.83 16.61
C LEU A 134 16.52 -6.20 17.53
N SER A 135 16.40 -5.59 18.69
CA SER A 135 15.24 -5.84 19.56
C SER A 135 13.91 -5.54 18.85
N ALA A 136 12.84 -6.23 19.23
CA ALA A 136 11.51 -5.96 18.68
C ALA A 136 11.07 -4.50 18.87
N GLU A 137 11.55 -3.83 19.93
CA GLU A 137 11.35 -2.40 20.17
C GLU A 137 12.08 -1.54 19.14
N MET A 138 13.34 -1.89 18.80
CA MET A 138 14.10 -1.18 17.77
C MET A 138 13.46 -1.35 16.40
N VAL A 139 12.98 -2.56 16.06
CA VAL A 139 12.20 -2.81 14.84
C VAL A 139 10.94 -1.94 14.81
N SER A 140 10.25 -1.77 15.95
CA SER A 140 9.10 -0.86 16.04
C SER A 140 9.50 0.58 15.76
N LYS A 141 10.57 1.09 16.38
CA LYS A 141 11.09 2.46 16.17
C LYS A 141 11.50 2.70 14.71
N ILE A 142 12.10 1.71 14.06
CA ILE A 142 12.44 1.82 12.62
C ILE A 142 11.17 1.93 11.78
N THR A 143 10.17 1.08 12.04
CA THR A 143 8.90 1.15 11.30
C THR A 143 8.09 2.42 11.60
N ASP A 144 8.29 3.06 12.77
CA ASP A 144 7.63 4.32 13.11
C ASP A 144 8.15 5.50 12.29
N LYS A 145 9.34 5.41 11.72
CA LYS A 145 9.92 6.44 10.82
C LYS A 145 9.07 6.69 9.57
N ILE A 146 8.19 5.77 9.19
CA ILE A 146 7.28 5.95 8.05
C ILE A 146 5.98 6.70 8.40
N LEU A 147 5.67 6.93 9.69
CA LEU A 147 4.44 7.61 10.09
C LEU A 147 4.26 9.02 9.47
N PRO A 148 5.32 9.86 9.36
CA PRO A 148 5.21 11.12 8.64
C PRO A 148 4.79 10.94 7.18
N GLN A 149 5.36 9.95 6.48
CA GLN A 149 5.00 9.63 5.09
C GLN A 149 3.57 9.12 4.97
N VAL A 150 3.10 8.29 5.93
CA VAL A 150 1.69 7.88 6.01
C VAL A 150 0.78 9.10 6.08
N LYS A 151 1.11 10.05 6.95
CA LYS A 151 0.33 11.27 7.16
C LYS A 151 0.32 12.17 5.92
N GLU A 152 1.47 12.36 5.29
CA GLU A 152 1.60 13.10 4.03
C GLU A 152 0.75 12.44 2.93
N TRP A 153 0.83 11.12 2.80
CA TRP A 153 0.01 10.37 1.84
C TRP A 153 -1.49 10.50 2.12
N GLN A 154 -1.92 10.44 3.39
CA GLN A 154 -3.31 10.60 3.78
C GLN A 154 -3.86 12.01 3.47
N THR A 155 -3.01 13.03 3.51
CA THR A 155 -3.40 14.44 3.26
C THR A 155 -3.08 14.95 1.85
N ARG A 156 -2.50 14.11 0.99
CA ARG A 156 -2.11 14.52 -0.36
C ARG A 156 -3.29 15.05 -1.18
N PRO A 157 -3.07 16.01 -2.09
CA PRO A 157 -4.06 16.44 -3.06
C PRO A 157 -4.52 15.25 -3.93
N LEU A 158 -5.78 15.25 -4.30
CA LEU A 158 -6.40 14.25 -5.17
C LEU A 158 -6.83 14.88 -6.49
N ASN A 159 -7.12 14.05 -7.49
CA ASN A 159 -7.66 14.52 -8.76
C ASN A 159 -9.04 15.16 -8.55
N PRO A 160 -9.38 16.19 -9.33
CA PRO A 160 -10.63 16.91 -9.14
C PRO A 160 -11.88 16.09 -9.49
N VAL A 161 -11.75 15.05 -10.33
CA VAL A 161 -12.87 14.16 -10.69
C VAL A 161 -12.44 12.71 -10.71
N TYR A 162 -13.32 11.86 -10.20
CA TYR A 162 -13.20 10.40 -10.30
C TYR A 162 -14.49 9.82 -10.89
N PRO A 163 -14.45 9.21 -12.09
CA PRO A 163 -15.62 8.55 -12.67
C PRO A 163 -16.24 7.49 -11.76
N PHE A 164 -15.42 6.68 -11.13
CA PHE A 164 -15.89 5.63 -10.21
C PHE A 164 -15.14 5.70 -8.88
N VAL A 165 -15.87 5.64 -7.77
CA VAL A 165 -15.32 5.52 -6.41
C VAL A 165 -15.96 4.32 -5.73
N PHE A 166 -15.12 3.46 -5.18
CA PHE A 166 -15.51 2.28 -4.41
C PHE A 166 -15.19 2.51 -2.93
N MET A 167 -16.11 2.16 -2.06
CA MET A 167 -15.93 2.29 -0.62
C MET A 167 -16.28 0.97 0.05
N ASP A 168 -15.41 0.53 0.94
CA ASP A 168 -15.55 -0.72 1.69
C ASP A 168 -14.77 -0.65 3.00
N CYS A 169 -15.03 -1.56 3.93
CA CYS A 169 -14.26 -1.65 5.14
C CYS A 169 -13.80 -3.07 5.47
N ILE A 170 -12.73 -3.14 6.25
CA ILE A 170 -12.18 -4.39 6.76
C ILE A 170 -12.05 -4.29 8.27
N HIS A 171 -12.60 -5.26 8.99
CA HIS A 171 -12.49 -5.30 10.44
C HIS A 171 -11.21 -5.98 10.91
N TYR A 172 -10.57 -5.37 11.91
CA TYR A 172 -9.37 -5.84 12.56
C TYR A 172 -9.51 -5.78 14.09
N LYS A 173 -8.72 -6.58 14.77
CA LYS A 173 -8.59 -6.50 16.23
C LYS A 173 -7.35 -5.68 16.58
N VAL A 174 -7.54 -4.67 17.43
CA VAL A 174 -6.48 -3.78 17.87
C VAL A 174 -6.49 -3.72 19.40
N ARG A 175 -5.32 -3.65 20.01
CA ARG A 175 -5.17 -3.47 21.46
C ARG A 175 -5.12 -1.99 21.79
N GLU A 176 -5.95 -1.57 22.73
CA GLU A 176 -6.00 -0.22 23.28
C GLU A 176 -6.31 -0.32 24.77
N ASP A 177 -5.51 0.32 25.61
CA ASP A 177 -5.66 0.34 27.07
C ASP A 177 -5.87 -1.05 27.69
N GLY A 178 -5.09 -2.03 27.25
CA GLY A 178 -5.15 -3.42 27.70
C GLY A 178 -6.32 -4.25 27.17
N ARG A 179 -7.24 -3.66 26.42
CA ARG A 179 -8.40 -4.33 25.84
C ARG A 179 -8.21 -4.61 24.35
N ILE A 180 -8.89 -5.63 23.86
CA ILE A 180 -8.93 -5.93 22.42
C ILE A 180 -10.24 -5.39 21.87
N LEU A 181 -10.14 -4.39 20.99
CA LEU A 181 -11.25 -3.73 20.34
C LEU A 181 -11.34 -4.14 18.86
N SER A 182 -12.56 -4.16 18.33
CA SER A 182 -12.78 -4.23 16.89
C SER A 182 -12.60 -2.84 16.28
N ARG A 183 -11.74 -2.73 15.28
CA ARG A 183 -11.51 -1.51 14.47
C ARG A 183 -11.89 -1.78 13.04
N ALA A 184 -12.45 -0.80 12.37
CA ALA A 184 -12.70 -0.84 10.94
C ALA A 184 -11.61 -0.04 10.21
N ALA A 185 -10.96 -0.66 9.23
CA ALA A 185 -10.15 0.05 8.26
C ALA A 185 -11.03 0.36 7.05
N TYR A 186 -11.30 1.63 6.86
CA TYR A 186 -12.11 2.18 5.79
C TYR A 186 -11.21 2.43 4.58
N VAL A 187 -11.58 1.86 3.46
CA VAL A 187 -10.82 1.93 2.22
C VAL A 187 -11.65 2.63 1.16
N VAL A 188 -11.09 3.66 0.55
CA VAL A 188 -11.67 4.35 -0.59
C VAL A 188 -10.75 4.21 -1.78
N LEU A 189 -11.26 3.67 -2.87
CA LEU A 189 -10.55 3.44 -4.10
C LEU A 189 -11.26 4.14 -5.25
N GLY A 190 -10.53 4.95 -6.03
CA GLY A 190 -11.02 5.64 -7.20
C GLY A 190 -10.50 5.04 -8.51
N VAL A 191 -11.18 5.38 -9.59
CA VAL A 191 -10.70 5.23 -10.97
C VAL A 191 -10.54 6.63 -11.54
N THR A 192 -9.34 6.98 -12.02
CA THR A 192 -9.06 8.29 -12.59
C THR A 192 -9.72 8.45 -13.98
N VAL A 193 -9.75 9.67 -14.51
CA VAL A 193 -10.30 9.94 -15.84
C VAL A 193 -9.51 9.20 -16.91
N GLU A 194 -8.22 8.96 -16.70
CA GLU A 194 -7.36 8.19 -17.60
C GLU A 194 -7.59 6.66 -17.46
N GLY A 195 -8.38 6.22 -16.48
CA GLY A 195 -8.71 4.80 -16.26
C GLY A 195 -7.76 4.03 -15.36
N TYR A 196 -6.91 4.71 -14.59
CA TYR A 196 -6.04 4.09 -13.61
C TYR A 196 -6.70 4.00 -12.24
N LYS A 197 -6.29 3.00 -11.47
CA LYS A 197 -6.73 2.82 -10.08
C LYS A 197 -5.93 3.72 -9.16
N ASP A 198 -6.59 4.37 -8.21
CA ASP A 198 -5.98 5.20 -7.18
C ASP A 198 -6.60 4.90 -5.82
N ILE A 199 -5.76 4.68 -4.80
CA ILE A 199 -6.22 4.48 -3.42
C ILE A 199 -6.36 5.85 -2.77
N LEU A 200 -7.58 6.35 -2.65
CA LEU A 200 -7.86 7.72 -2.21
C LEU A 200 -7.68 7.91 -0.71
N SER A 201 -8.09 6.91 0.08
CA SER A 201 -8.01 6.96 1.54
C SER A 201 -7.94 5.57 2.15
N ILE A 202 -7.22 5.48 3.27
CA ILE A 202 -7.27 4.39 4.23
C ILE A 202 -7.26 5.03 5.61
N THR A 203 -8.32 4.80 6.37
CA THR A 203 -8.46 5.36 7.70
C THR A 203 -8.92 4.29 8.68
N VAL A 204 -8.30 4.23 9.85
CA VAL A 204 -8.70 3.30 10.91
C VAL A 204 -9.63 4.02 11.89
N GLY A 205 -10.76 3.42 12.21
CA GLY A 205 -11.75 4.00 13.10
C GLY A 205 -12.49 2.98 13.95
N ALA A 206 -13.23 3.47 14.96
CA ALA A 206 -13.84 2.62 15.96
C ALA A 206 -15.02 1.79 15.43
N ASN A 207 -15.94 2.38 14.66
CA ASN A 207 -17.15 1.73 14.17
C ASN A 207 -17.63 2.32 12.85
N GLU A 208 -18.32 1.50 12.05
CA GLU A 208 -19.02 1.94 10.84
C GLU A 208 -20.26 2.76 11.23
N THR A 209 -20.16 4.06 11.11
CA THR A 209 -21.28 4.96 11.27
C THR A 209 -21.42 5.89 10.07
N SER A 210 -22.64 6.32 9.76
CA SER A 210 -22.90 7.32 8.72
C SER A 210 -22.11 8.62 8.93
N LYS A 211 -21.91 9.01 10.19
CA LYS A 211 -21.10 10.19 10.57
C LYS A 211 -19.63 10.03 10.17
N PHE A 212 -19.08 8.83 10.32
CA PHE A 212 -17.69 8.55 9.94
C PHE A 212 -17.53 8.64 8.42
N TRP A 213 -18.45 8.03 7.67
CA TRP A 213 -18.45 8.09 6.21
C TRP A 213 -18.63 9.53 5.69
N LEU A 214 -19.50 10.31 6.32
CA LEU A 214 -19.65 11.74 6.01
C LEU A 214 -18.32 12.51 6.21
N GLY A 215 -17.60 12.22 7.30
CA GLY A 215 -16.28 12.79 7.56
C GLY A 215 -15.27 12.44 6.47
N MET A 216 -15.23 11.18 6.03
CA MET A 216 -14.33 10.74 4.95
C MET A 216 -14.67 11.39 3.60
N LEU A 217 -15.95 11.50 3.25
CA LEU A 217 -16.38 12.16 2.02
C LEU A 217 -16.01 13.65 2.01
N ASN A 218 -16.15 14.32 3.15
CA ASN A 218 -15.69 15.72 3.30
C ASN A 218 -14.17 15.82 3.21
N ASP A 219 -13.41 14.86 3.75
CA ASP A 219 -11.95 14.83 3.59
C ASP A 219 -11.55 14.72 2.11
N LEU A 220 -12.18 13.82 1.34
CA LEU A 220 -11.95 13.74 -0.11
C LEU A 220 -12.19 15.07 -0.80
N LYS A 221 -13.28 15.77 -0.44
CA LYS A 221 -13.63 17.08 -0.99
C LYS A 221 -12.59 18.14 -0.64
N ASN A 222 -12.13 18.18 0.61
CA ASN A 222 -11.10 19.08 1.09
C ASN A 222 -9.74 18.84 0.42
N ARG A 223 -9.47 17.61 0.00
CA ARG A 223 -8.27 17.21 -0.75
C ARG A 223 -8.39 17.41 -2.25
N GLY A 224 -9.45 18.03 -2.73
CA GLY A 224 -9.62 18.47 -4.11
C GLY A 224 -10.59 17.66 -4.96
N VAL A 225 -11.21 16.59 -4.44
CA VAL A 225 -12.23 15.83 -5.21
C VAL A 225 -13.51 16.66 -5.32
N ASN A 226 -13.68 17.34 -6.43
CA ASN A 226 -14.83 18.22 -6.67
C ASN A 226 -16.06 17.44 -7.13
N ASP A 227 -15.85 16.36 -7.90
CA ASP A 227 -16.94 15.56 -8.46
C ASP A 227 -16.61 14.07 -8.52
N VAL A 228 -17.66 13.26 -8.34
CA VAL A 228 -17.66 11.82 -8.50
C VAL A 228 -18.90 11.43 -9.30
N LEU A 229 -18.75 10.63 -10.37
CA LEU A 229 -19.91 10.22 -11.15
C LEU A 229 -20.65 9.05 -10.51
N PHE A 230 -19.91 8.03 -10.06
CA PHE A 230 -20.48 6.81 -9.49
C PHE A 230 -19.83 6.45 -8.17
N PHE A 231 -20.63 6.28 -7.13
CA PHE A 231 -20.23 5.58 -5.92
C PHE A 231 -20.72 4.14 -5.95
N CYS A 232 -19.81 3.19 -5.89
CA CYS A 232 -20.10 1.76 -5.80
C CYS A 232 -19.86 1.30 -4.35
N VAL A 233 -20.93 1.06 -3.60
CA VAL A 233 -20.88 0.88 -2.14
C VAL A 233 -21.64 -0.35 -1.68
N ASP A 234 -21.33 -0.81 -0.46
CA ASP A 234 -22.16 -1.76 0.26
C ASP A 234 -23.47 -1.11 0.70
N GLY A 235 -24.50 -1.93 0.89
CA GLY A 235 -25.79 -1.47 1.37
C GLY A 235 -25.80 -1.16 2.87
N LEU A 236 -24.83 -0.40 3.38
CA LEU A 236 -24.80 0.02 4.78
C LEU A 236 -25.77 1.18 5.02
N PRO A 237 -26.51 1.17 6.14
CA PRO A 237 -27.41 2.27 6.48
C PRO A 237 -26.67 3.60 6.60
N GLY A 238 -27.24 4.67 6.05
CA GLY A 238 -26.68 6.03 6.12
C GLY A 238 -25.58 6.34 5.09
N PHE A 239 -25.21 5.40 4.23
CA PHE A 239 -24.25 5.64 3.15
C PHE A 239 -24.83 6.56 2.07
N LYS A 240 -26.05 6.27 1.64
CA LYS A 240 -26.73 7.04 0.59
C LYS A 240 -26.90 8.50 1.00
N GLU A 241 -27.36 8.73 2.23
CA GLU A 241 -27.54 10.07 2.78
C GLU A 241 -26.20 10.83 2.90
N ALA A 242 -25.14 10.16 3.35
CA ALA A 242 -23.81 10.77 3.45
C ALA A 242 -23.25 11.16 2.07
N ILE A 243 -23.39 10.29 1.07
CA ILE A 243 -22.95 10.57 -0.30
C ILE A 243 -23.76 11.74 -0.88
N GLN A 244 -25.07 11.72 -0.78
CA GLN A 244 -25.95 12.76 -1.30
C GLN A 244 -25.70 14.13 -0.66
N ALA A 245 -25.30 14.17 0.62
CA ALA A 245 -24.98 15.41 1.32
C ALA A 245 -23.69 16.06 0.78
N VAL A 246 -22.69 15.30 0.33
CA VAL A 246 -21.38 15.82 -0.11
C VAL A 246 -21.29 15.90 -1.64
N TYR A 247 -21.82 14.89 -2.33
CA TYR A 247 -21.81 14.73 -3.79
C TYR A 247 -23.22 14.49 -4.32
N PRO A 248 -24.10 15.52 -4.31
CA PRO A 248 -25.52 15.36 -4.65
C PRO A 248 -25.79 14.95 -6.10
N GLN A 249 -24.83 15.14 -7.00
CA GLN A 249 -24.93 14.77 -8.42
C GLN A 249 -24.37 13.38 -8.73
N ALA A 250 -23.86 12.67 -7.71
CA ALA A 250 -23.28 11.34 -7.92
C ALA A 250 -24.37 10.28 -8.00
N GLU A 251 -24.22 9.36 -8.93
CA GLU A 251 -25.00 8.13 -9.00
C GLU A 251 -24.51 7.14 -7.92
N ILE A 252 -25.45 6.48 -7.25
CA ILE A 252 -25.11 5.51 -6.21
C ILE A 252 -25.53 4.12 -6.67
N GLN A 253 -24.55 3.23 -6.79
CA GLN A 253 -24.76 1.83 -7.11
C GLN A 253 -24.49 0.96 -5.90
N ARG A 254 -25.51 0.27 -5.44
CA ARG A 254 -25.33 -0.77 -4.42
C ARG A 254 -24.70 -2.01 -5.04
N CYS A 255 -23.69 -2.57 -4.36
CA CYS A 255 -22.96 -3.73 -4.86
C CYS A 255 -23.87 -4.97 -4.96
N VAL A 256 -24.08 -5.44 -6.19
CA VAL A 256 -24.87 -6.64 -6.51
C VAL A 256 -24.29 -7.89 -5.82
N ILE A 257 -22.97 -8.03 -5.81
CA ILE A 257 -22.29 -9.21 -5.23
C ILE A 257 -22.44 -9.25 -3.70
N HIS A 258 -22.36 -8.10 -3.02
CA HIS A 258 -22.61 -8.03 -1.58
C HIS A 258 -24.08 -8.32 -1.25
N MET A 259 -24.99 -7.84 -2.07
CA MET A 259 -26.41 -8.16 -1.96
C MET A 259 -26.66 -9.67 -2.07
N LEU A 260 -26.05 -10.30 -3.06
CA LEU A 260 -26.15 -11.75 -3.26
C LEU A 260 -25.55 -12.54 -2.07
N ARG A 261 -24.38 -12.14 -1.59
CA ARG A 261 -23.76 -12.75 -0.39
C ARG A 261 -24.60 -12.59 0.87
N ASN A 262 -25.28 -11.45 1.02
CA ASN A 262 -26.19 -11.24 2.12
C ASN A 262 -27.40 -12.19 2.04
N SER A 263 -27.90 -12.48 0.85
CA SER A 263 -28.96 -13.46 0.63
C SER A 263 -28.52 -14.90 1.01
N PHE A 264 -27.24 -15.24 0.82
CA PHE A 264 -26.71 -16.56 1.17
C PHE A 264 -26.82 -16.91 2.66
N LYS A 265 -26.92 -15.91 3.54
CA LYS A 265 -27.13 -16.13 4.99
C LYS A 265 -28.44 -16.84 5.30
N TYR A 266 -29.41 -16.76 4.39
CA TYR A 266 -30.74 -17.36 4.52
C TYR A 266 -30.89 -18.65 3.69
N VAL A 267 -29.85 -19.09 2.97
CA VAL A 267 -29.91 -20.22 2.04
C VAL A 267 -29.05 -21.38 2.56
N ASN A 268 -29.60 -22.59 2.53
CA ASN A 268 -28.87 -23.81 2.92
C ASN A 268 -27.68 -24.05 1.99
N TYR A 269 -26.58 -24.57 2.56
CA TYR A 269 -25.32 -24.82 1.85
C TYR A 269 -25.50 -25.62 0.54
N ASN A 270 -26.35 -26.66 0.56
CA ASN A 270 -26.60 -27.52 -0.60
C ASN A 270 -27.26 -26.78 -1.78
N ASP A 271 -28.01 -25.70 -1.51
CA ASP A 271 -28.71 -24.92 -2.50
C ASP A 271 -27.91 -23.70 -3.00
N LEU A 272 -26.87 -23.27 -2.28
CA LEU A 272 -26.12 -22.03 -2.57
C LEU A 272 -25.66 -21.93 -4.02
N LYS A 273 -25.08 -23.02 -4.56
CA LYS A 273 -24.57 -23.03 -5.93
C LYS A 273 -25.68 -22.81 -6.96
N LYS A 274 -26.82 -23.45 -6.76
CA LYS A 274 -27.97 -23.37 -7.69
C LYS A 274 -28.67 -22.00 -7.54
N PHE A 275 -28.88 -21.56 -6.30
CA PHE A 275 -29.42 -20.24 -5.98
C PHE A 275 -28.57 -19.12 -6.61
N SER A 276 -27.24 -19.15 -6.42
CA SER A 276 -26.32 -18.19 -7.02
C SER A 276 -26.35 -18.22 -8.56
N SER A 277 -26.48 -19.40 -9.16
CA SER A 277 -26.58 -19.53 -10.61
C SER A 277 -27.87 -18.93 -11.17
N ASP A 278 -28.98 -19.10 -10.48
CA ASP A 278 -30.27 -18.54 -10.89
C ASP A 278 -30.25 -17.00 -10.78
N PHE A 279 -29.69 -16.42 -9.71
CA PHE A 279 -29.51 -14.98 -9.60
C PHE A 279 -28.55 -14.38 -10.64
N LYS A 280 -27.65 -15.19 -11.21
CA LYS A 280 -26.78 -14.74 -12.28
C LYS A 280 -27.57 -14.30 -13.53
N ALA A 281 -28.70 -14.93 -13.82
CA ALA A 281 -29.60 -14.51 -14.89
C ALA A 281 -30.18 -13.12 -14.64
N VAL A 282 -30.53 -12.80 -13.39
CA VAL A 282 -31.09 -11.50 -12.99
C VAL A 282 -30.09 -10.37 -13.28
N TYR A 283 -28.88 -10.42 -12.71
CA TYR A 283 -27.94 -9.30 -12.84
C TYR A 283 -27.15 -9.26 -14.16
N ASN A 284 -27.19 -10.32 -14.97
CA ASN A 284 -26.66 -10.33 -16.34
C ASN A 284 -27.72 -10.05 -17.41
N ALA A 285 -28.92 -9.75 -17.02
CA ALA A 285 -29.99 -9.43 -17.96
C ALA A 285 -29.64 -8.22 -18.87
N PRO A 286 -30.12 -8.18 -20.10
CA PRO A 286 -29.78 -7.10 -21.04
C PRO A 286 -30.34 -5.74 -20.61
N ASN A 287 -31.45 -5.71 -19.90
CA ASN A 287 -32.11 -4.50 -19.39
C ASN A 287 -32.88 -4.81 -18.11
N GLU A 288 -33.42 -3.77 -17.45
CA GLU A 288 -34.13 -3.89 -16.19
C GLU A 288 -35.42 -4.71 -16.31
N THR A 289 -36.18 -4.58 -17.40
CA THR A 289 -37.41 -5.35 -17.64
C THR A 289 -37.13 -6.85 -17.67
N ALA A 290 -36.09 -7.26 -18.40
CA ALA A 290 -35.68 -8.65 -18.44
C ALA A 290 -35.15 -9.13 -17.08
N ALA A 291 -34.44 -8.26 -16.33
CA ALA A 291 -33.97 -8.58 -14.99
C ALA A 291 -35.11 -8.81 -13.99
N LEU A 292 -36.16 -7.99 -14.06
CA LEU A 292 -37.37 -8.17 -13.23
C LEU A 292 -38.09 -9.48 -13.55
N SER A 293 -38.18 -9.85 -14.84
CA SER A 293 -38.73 -11.13 -15.26
C SER A 293 -37.94 -12.32 -14.69
N GLU A 294 -36.60 -12.23 -14.74
CA GLU A 294 -35.74 -13.27 -14.14
C GLU A 294 -35.83 -13.29 -12.60
N LEU A 295 -36.01 -12.14 -11.96
CA LEU A 295 -36.22 -12.09 -10.50
C LEU A 295 -37.52 -12.77 -10.11
N GLU A 296 -38.58 -12.61 -10.89
CA GLU A 296 -39.85 -13.32 -10.66
C GLU A 296 -39.69 -14.84 -10.83
N ASN A 297 -38.96 -15.31 -11.86
CA ASN A 297 -38.61 -16.72 -12.03
C ASN A 297 -37.87 -17.28 -10.80
N VAL A 298 -36.92 -16.50 -10.27
CA VAL A 298 -36.17 -16.86 -9.05
C VAL A 298 -37.10 -16.90 -7.84
N LYS A 299 -38.00 -15.96 -7.71
CA LYS A 299 -39.02 -15.90 -6.64
C LYS A 299 -39.97 -17.09 -6.70
N GLU A 300 -40.50 -17.45 -7.84
CA GLU A 300 -41.36 -18.65 -8.00
C GLU A 300 -40.63 -19.92 -7.53
N LYS A 301 -39.34 -20.05 -7.88
CA LYS A 301 -38.53 -21.21 -7.56
C LYS A 301 -38.12 -21.28 -6.07
N TRP A 302 -37.72 -20.17 -5.51
CA TRP A 302 -37.07 -20.12 -4.20
C TRP A 302 -37.84 -19.40 -3.10
N GLY A 303 -38.86 -18.60 -3.48
CA GLY A 303 -39.60 -17.73 -2.52
C GLY A 303 -40.26 -18.46 -1.40
N LYS A 304 -40.86 -19.65 -1.66
CA LYS A 304 -41.46 -20.49 -0.62
C LYS A 304 -40.44 -21.05 0.37
N LYS A 305 -39.22 -21.37 -0.13
CA LYS A 305 -38.14 -21.97 0.67
C LYS A 305 -37.29 -20.93 1.39
N TYR A 306 -37.04 -19.80 0.75
CA TYR A 306 -36.14 -18.74 1.23
C TYR A 306 -36.74 -17.34 1.10
N PRO A 307 -37.92 -17.07 1.74
CA PRO A 307 -38.65 -15.82 1.56
C PRO A 307 -37.80 -14.58 1.89
N TYR A 308 -37.00 -14.61 2.96
CA TYR A 308 -36.12 -13.49 3.34
C TYR A 308 -35.02 -13.20 2.37
N ALA A 309 -34.47 -14.22 1.69
CA ALA A 309 -33.47 -14.03 0.66
C ALA A 309 -34.03 -13.30 -0.56
N ILE A 310 -35.28 -13.58 -0.93
CA ILE A 310 -35.96 -12.97 -2.08
C ILE A 310 -36.45 -11.55 -1.72
N SER A 311 -37.16 -11.38 -0.58
CA SER A 311 -37.68 -10.07 -0.17
C SER A 311 -36.54 -9.03 -0.01
N ASN A 312 -35.33 -9.44 0.34
CA ASN A 312 -34.19 -8.56 0.39
C ASN A 312 -33.88 -7.93 -0.99
N TRP A 313 -34.06 -8.66 -2.09
CA TRP A 313 -33.88 -8.13 -3.45
C TRP A 313 -35.04 -7.23 -3.86
N GLU A 314 -36.26 -7.63 -3.58
CA GLU A 314 -37.43 -6.83 -3.91
C GLU A 314 -37.44 -5.48 -3.19
N ASN A 315 -37.12 -5.47 -1.89
CA ASN A 315 -37.10 -4.24 -1.08
C ASN A 315 -35.96 -3.28 -1.42
N ASN A 316 -34.91 -3.75 -2.09
CA ASN A 316 -33.75 -2.94 -2.42
C ASN A 316 -33.51 -2.88 -3.94
N TRP A 317 -34.53 -3.20 -4.74
CA TRP A 317 -34.39 -3.28 -6.20
C TRP A 317 -33.91 -1.96 -6.82
N GLU A 318 -34.48 -0.84 -6.43
CA GLU A 318 -34.11 0.49 -6.93
C GLU A 318 -32.62 0.80 -6.72
N ASP A 319 -32.07 0.46 -5.55
CA ASP A 319 -30.67 0.70 -5.23
C ASP A 319 -29.71 -0.23 -5.99
N VAL A 320 -30.20 -1.41 -6.41
CA VAL A 320 -29.42 -2.43 -7.10
C VAL A 320 -29.52 -2.30 -8.61
N SER A 321 -30.70 -1.90 -9.14
CA SER A 321 -30.99 -1.90 -10.57
C SER A 321 -30.44 -0.69 -11.34
N SER A 322 -29.97 0.34 -10.66
CA SER A 322 -29.53 1.60 -11.29
C SER A 322 -28.50 1.39 -12.42
N PHE A 323 -27.67 0.35 -12.35
CA PHE A 323 -26.68 0.06 -13.40
C PHE A 323 -27.31 -0.38 -14.73
N PHE A 324 -28.57 -0.85 -14.80
CA PHE A 324 -29.18 -1.31 -16.03
C PHE A 324 -29.38 -0.21 -17.09
N GLN A 325 -29.38 1.04 -16.70
CA GLN A 325 -29.44 2.17 -17.62
C GLN A 325 -28.14 2.44 -18.41
N PHE A 326 -27.04 1.78 -18.02
CA PHE A 326 -25.73 1.99 -18.63
C PHE A 326 -25.35 0.81 -19.56
N SER A 327 -24.33 1.07 -20.40
CA SER A 327 -23.78 0.04 -21.29
C SER A 327 -23.08 -1.08 -20.51
N ASN A 328 -22.85 -2.22 -21.17
CA ASN A 328 -22.19 -3.37 -20.56
C ASN A 328 -20.78 -3.06 -20.04
N ASP A 329 -20.04 -2.16 -20.70
CA ASP A 329 -18.68 -1.81 -20.27
C ASP A 329 -18.70 -1.00 -18.97
N ILE A 330 -19.61 -0.03 -18.85
CA ILE A 330 -19.85 0.73 -17.61
C ILE A 330 -20.39 -0.20 -16.53
N ARG A 331 -21.39 -1.04 -16.83
CA ARG A 331 -21.98 -1.98 -15.87
C ARG A 331 -20.93 -2.87 -15.23
N ARG A 332 -20.00 -3.41 -16.02
CA ARG A 332 -18.93 -4.30 -15.52
C ARG A 332 -18.05 -3.63 -14.47
N ILE A 333 -17.89 -2.33 -14.51
CA ILE A 333 -17.15 -1.58 -13.50
C ILE A 333 -18.00 -1.39 -12.24
N MET A 334 -19.30 -1.09 -12.40
CA MET A 334 -20.19 -0.69 -11.33
C MET A 334 -20.73 -1.86 -10.47
N TYR A 335 -21.22 -2.93 -11.13
CA TYR A 335 -21.98 -3.97 -10.41
C TYR A 335 -21.09 -4.89 -9.56
N THR A 336 -19.79 -4.86 -9.75
CA THR A 336 -18.85 -5.66 -8.96
C THR A 336 -17.89 -4.78 -8.18
N THR A 337 -17.78 -5.05 -6.90
CA THR A 337 -16.70 -4.48 -6.06
C THR A 337 -15.42 -5.30 -6.14
N ASN A 338 -15.23 -6.11 -7.19
CA ASN A 338 -14.06 -6.97 -7.36
C ASN A 338 -12.73 -6.21 -7.26
N ILE A 339 -12.71 -4.94 -7.66
CA ILE A 339 -11.53 -4.09 -7.59
C ILE A 339 -11.14 -3.82 -6.14
N ILE A 340 -12.07 -3.33 -5.31
CA ILE A 340 -11.79 -3.05 -3.91
C ILE A 340 -11.65 -4.35 -3.11
N GLU A 341 -12.40 -5.41 -3.45
CA GLU A 341 -12.21 -6.74 -2.88
C GLU A 341 -10.82 -7.30 -3.19
N GLY A 342 -10.30 -7.06 -4.40
CA GLY A 342 -8.94 -7.40 -4.80
C GLY A 342 -7.89 -6.71 -3.93
N LEU A 343 -8.08 -5.41 -3.67
CA LEU A 343 -7.26 -4.63 -2.76
C LEU A 343 -7.37 -5.16 -1.32
N ASN A 344 -8.58 -5.37 -0.83
CA ASN A 344 -8.84 -5.91 0.51
C ASN A 344 -8.23 -7.30 0.71
N ARG A 345 -8.17 -8.12 -0.34
CA ARG A 345 -7.46 -9.40 -0.33
C ARG A 345 -5.94 -9.22 -0.13
N GLN A 346 -5.34 -8.20 -0.74
CA GLN A 346 -3.92 -7.90 -0.52
C GLN A 346 -3.68 -7.44 0.92
N TYR A 347 -4.55 -6.60 1.48
CA TYR A 347 -4.49 -6.22 2.89
C TYR A 347 -4.61 -7.43 3.81
N ARG A 348 -5.60 -8.29 3.60
CA ARG A 348 -5.76 -9.53 4.39
C ARG A 348 -4.54 -10.44 4.27
N LYS A 349 -3.87 -10.50 3.12
CA LYS A 349 -2.67 -11.31 2.92
C LYS A 349 -1.54 -10.89 3.87
N VAL A 350 -1.29 -9.59 4.01
CA VAL A 350 -0.21 -9.07 4.88
C VAL A 350 -0.61 -9.01 6.36
N THR A 351 -1.92 -8.98 6.66
CA THR A 351 -2.42 -8.93 8.04
C THR A 351 -2.77 -10.29 8.62
N LYS A 352 -2.80 -11.36 7.79
CA LYS A 352 -3.26 -12.70 8.17
C LYS A 352 -2.49 -13.30 9.35
N THR A 353 -1.20 -13.02 9.46
CA THR A 353 -0.33 -13.53 10.54
C THR A 353 -0.56 -12.82 11.87
N LYS A 354 -1.26 -11.67 11.88
CA LYS A 354 -1.50 -10.87 13.08
C LYS A 354 -2.95 -10.99 13.51
N SER A 355 -3.19 -11.75 14.57
CA SER A 355 -4.53 -11.87 15.16
C SER A 355 -5.00 -10.59 15.83
N VAL A 356 -4.07 -9.80 16.41
CA VAL A 356 -4.31 -8.52 17.10
C VAL A 356 -3.16 -7.56 16.78
N PHE A 357 -3.50 -6.34 16.41
CA PHE A 357 -2.51 -5.26 16.25
C PHE A 357 -2.23 -4.57 17.58
N PRO A 358 -0.98 -4.14 17.85
CA PRO A 358 -0.64 -3.47 19.11
C PRO A 358 -1.24 -2.06 19.22
N SER A 359 -1.53 -1.39 18.12
CA SER A 359 -2.16 -0.06 18.06
C SER A 359 -2.77 0.23 16.69
N ASP A 360 -3.65 1.24 16.61
CA ASP A 360 -4.20 1.74 15.33
C ASP A 360 -3.07 2.19 14.39
N ALA A 361 -2.06 2.91 14.90
CA ALA A 361 -0.90 3.34 14.11
C ALA A 361 -0.12 2.16 13.50
N SER A 362 -0.01 1.02 14.22
CA SER A 362 0.64 -0.19 13.68
C SER A 362 -0.16 -0.82 12.54
N LEU A 363 -1.48 -0.75 12.61
CA LEU A 363 -2.36 -1.19 11.53
C LEU A 363 -2.25 -0.24 10.32
N GLU A 364 -2.31 1.07 10.53
CA GLU A 364 -2.20 2.08 9.47
C GLU A 364 -0.88 1.96 8.72
N LYS A 365 0.27 1.85 9.43
CA LYS A 365 1.59 1.63 8.80
C LYS A 365 1.59 0.43 7.88
N MET A 366 1.02 -0.70 8.35
CA MET A 366 1.00 -1.93 7.55
C MET A 366 0.11 -1.81 6.33
N LEU A 367 -1.06 -1.20 6.45
CA LEU A 367 -1.98 -0.99 5.33
C LEU A 367 -1.39 -0.02 4.31
N TYR A 368 -0.75 1.07 4.76
CA TYR A 368 -0.04 2.00 3.88
C TYR A 368 1.06 1.32 3.07
N LEU A 369 1.96 0.57 3.72
CA LEU A 369 3.03 -0.14 3.03
C LEU A 369 2.51 -1.22 2.07
N ALA A 370 1.41 -1.88 2.43
CA ALA A 370 0.74 -2.81 1.53
C ALA A 370 0.18 -2.09 0.30
N SER A 371 -0.38 -0.88 0.48
CA SER A 371 -0.89 -0.03 -0.61
C SER A 371 0.21 0.36 -1.58
N GLU A 372 1.35 0.81 -1.09
CA GLU A 372 2.53 1.13 -1.90
C GLU A 372 2.95 -0.07 -2.78
N ASN A 373 2.97 -1.27 -2.19
CA ASN A 373 3.31 -2.49 -2.92
C ASN A 373 2.25 -2.90 -3.96
N VAL A 374 0.99 -2.56 -3.73
CA VAL A 374 -0.11 -2.82 -4.66
C VAL A 374 -0.09 -1.82 -5.81
N VAL A 375 0.06 -0.53 -5.51
CA VAL A 375 0.08 0.56 -6.51
C VAL A 375 1.21 0.36 -7.51
N LYS A 376 2.40 -0.08 -7.08
CA LYS A 376 3.52 -0.43 -7.98
C LYS A 376 3.16 -1.48 -9.04
N LYS A 377 2.12 -2.29 -8.80
CA LYS A 377 1.65 -3.32 -9.74
C LYS A 377 0.49 -2.85 -10.62
N TRP A 378 -0.11 -1.71 -10.30
CA TRP A 378 -1.23 -1.16 -11.05
C TRP A 378 -0.75 -0.25 -12.19
N THR A 379 -0.10 -0.87 -13.17
CA THR A 379 0.50 -0.16 -14.31
C THR A 379 -0.43 -0.08 -15.52
N GLN A 380 -1.59 -0.76 -15.48
CA GLN A 380 -2.50 -0.84 -16.61
C GLN A 380 -3.82 -0.12 -16.33
N ARG A 381 -4.34 0.53 -17.36
CA ARG A 381 -5.69 1.09 -17.40
C ARG A 381 -6.75 -0.01 -17.36
N TYR A 382 -7.96 0.33 -17.02
CA TYR A 382 -9.11 -0.55 -17.24
C TYR A 382 -9.21 -0.98 -18.70
N ARG A 383 -9.59 -2.24 -18.92
CA ARG A 383 -9.83 -2.75 -20.27
C ARG A 383 -10.96 -1.97 -20.91
N ASN A 384 -10.82 -1.64 -22.20
CA ASN A 384 -11.78 -0.86 -23.01
C ASN A 384 -12.07 0.53 -22.42
N TRP A 385 -11.13 1.11 -21.68
CA TRP A 385 -11.35 2.40 -21.00
C TRP A 385 -11.73 3.52 -21.96
N ASP A 386 -11.15 3.58 -23.14
CA ASP A 386 -11.47 4.64 -24.12
C ASP A 386 -12.95 4.57 -24.55
N GLN A 387 -13.54 3.39 -24.65
CA GLN A 387 -14.97 3.19 -24.94
C GLN A 387 -15.82 3.65 -23.74
N VAL A 388 -15.41 3.29 -22.51
CA VAL A 388 -16.07 3.75 -21.28
C VAL A 388 -16.02 5.25 -21.19
N LEU A 389 -14.84 5.86 -21.35
CA LEU A 389 -14.65 7.30 -21.25
C LEU A 389 -15.52 8.06 -22.28
N ASN A 390 -15.54 7.63 -23.54
CA ASN A 390 -16.38 8.24 -24.57
C ASN A 390 -17.87 8.22 -24.19
N GLN A 391 -18.36 7.11 -23.61
CA GLN A 391 -19.73 7.01 -23.15
C GLN A 391 -20.00 7.94 -21.95
N LEU A 392 -19.04 8.03 -21.01
CA LEU A 392 -19.15 8.94 -19.88
C LEU A 392 -19.15 10.41 -20.32
N ILE A 393 -18.37 10.76 -21.35
CA ILE A 393 -18.39 12.09 -21.96
C ILE A 393 -19.76 12.40 -22.56
N VAL A 394 -20.37 11.46 -23.27
CA VAL A 394 -21.72 11.63 -23.84
C VAL A 394 -22.77 11.82 -22.75
N LEU A 395 -22.67 11.05 -21.65
CA LEU A 395 -23.66 11.07 -20.56
C LEU A 395 -23.50 12.29 -19.63
N TYR A 396 -22.27 12.68 -19.33
CA TYR A 396 -21.98 13.65 -18.27
C TYR A 396 -21.34 14.96 -18.75
N GLY A 397 -20.95 15.05 -20.04
CA GLY A 397 -20.49 16.28 -20.70
C GLY A 397 -19.40 17.01 -19.94
N GLU A 398 -19.65 18.25 -19.58
CA GLU A 398 -18.67 19.14 -18.92
C GLU A 398 -18.17 18.65 -17.57
N ARG A 399 -18.92 17.76 -16.88
CA ARG A 399 -18.45 17.17 -15.62
C ARG A 399 -17.14 16.38 -15.79
N ILE A 400 -16.83 15.91 -17.01
CA ILE A 400 -15.59 15.20 -17.34
C ILE A 400 -14.71 16.03 -18.24
N THR A 401 -15.24 16.60 -19.32
CA THR A 401 -14.45 17.20 -20.41
C THR A 401 -13.56 18.35 -19.96
N LYS A 402 -13.95 19.10 -18.93
CA LYS A 402 -13.12 20.18 -18.36
C LYS A 402 -11.87 19.66 -17.61
N TYR A 403 -11.74 18.36 -17.41
CA TYR A 403 -10.63 17.73 -16.68
C TYR A 403 -9.81 16.77 -17.56
N LEU A 404 -10.12 16.70 -18.85
CA LEU A 404 -9.33 16.03 -19.88
C LEU A 404 -8.29 16.98 -20.46
#